data_417ff690d2f9382316964626ccfdba52
#
_entry.id   417ff690d2f9382316964626ccfdba52
#
_cell.length_a   1.000
_cell.length_b   1.000
_cell.length_c   1.000
_cell.angle_alpha   90.00
_cell.angle_beta   90.00
_cell.angle_gamma   90.00
#
_symmetry.space_group_name_H-M   'P 1'
#
loop_
_entity.id
_entity.type
_entity.pdbx_description
1 polymer ?
#
loop_
_entity_poly.entity_id
_entity_poly.type
_entity_poly.pdbx_seq_one_letter_code
_entity_poly.pdbx_strand_id
1 'polypeptide(L)'
;MIDIIENSRVEFKTKLVDDLEENIIGFLNSKDGGNIYIGVADNGKIIGLNGNIDLLQRKIKDRIISNIEPSILGLFDIEVLETDNKKYLNIIVARGLEKPYHLKGMGMTPDSCFIRIGSSNERMDEHLINKLFRERTKNSLKNIVSPNQDLTFRDLKIYYTEKGFDVGENFEKQLDFYTLDGKYNYVAYLLADENRVSIKVAKYAGTDVEELIENYEFGYCSLVKATHRVLEKFITENKIFAKITYPERKEQPMYDYKAVREVIINAIVHNDWSNEYPPKFEFFSDRLEVSSFGGIQNEFTEEEFLQGYSAPKNPELMRVFKDLELVEHLGTGIRRILKRYDKSIYHFFPHFIIVSIKYNENNFKYNNQNVNVRSYSNLTKIQEGIIGLIEDRPNITQEEMAKLLGVTSRTIRNHIKYLIDNEYIIRIGADKNGKWTVTKGVEKWKR
;
A
#
# COMPACT_ATOMS: atom_id res chain seq x y z
N MET A 1 -32.74 -14.10 40.61
CA MET A 1 -32.59 -15.12 39.54
C MET A 1 -32.49 -14.36 38.25
N ILE A 2 -31.55 -14.68 37.43
CA ILE A 2 -31.47 -14.12 36.08
C ILE A 2 -32.50 -14.87 35.25
N ASP A 3 -33.46 -14.16 34.67
CA ASP A 3 -34.59 -14.75 33.91
C ASP A 3 -34.16 -15.09 32.45
N ILE A 4 -32.96 -15.62 32.29
CA ILE A 4 -32.34 -15.95 31.00
C ILE A 4 -31.75 -17.36 31.14
N ILE A 5 -31.88 -18.17 30.11
CA ILE A 5 -31.27 -19.51 29.99
C ILE A 5 -30.01 -19.40 29.14
N GLU A 6 -29.03 -20.26 29.40
CA GLU A 6 -27.85 -20.39 28.50
C GLU A 6 -28.27 -20.58 27.04
N ASN A 7 -27.65 -19.83 26.16
CA ASN A 7 -27.95 -19.83 24.73
C ASN A 7 -26.73 -19.37 23.90
N SER A 8 -26.95 -19.10 22.64
CA SER A 8 -25.85 -18.63 21.74
C SER A 8 -25.21 -17.31 22.16
N ARG A 9 -25.79 -16.56 23.11
CA ARG A 9 -25.32 -15.24 23.56
C ARG A 9 -25.08 -15.17 25.08
N VAL A 10 -25.37 -16.21 25.81
CA VAL A 10 -25.27 -16.22 27.28
C VAL A 10 -24.61 -17.50 27.75
N GLU A 11 -23.60 -17.34 28.62
CA GLU A 11 -22.88 -18.41 29.30
C GLU A 11 -22.90 -18.15 30.80
N PHE A 12 -23.16 -19.17 31.63
CA PHE A 12 -23.08 -19.11 33.07
C PHE A 12 -21.91 -19.91 33.61
N LYS A 13 -21.24 -19.35 34.60
CA LYS A 13 -20.14 -20.02 35.33
C LYS A 13 -20.27 -19.74 36.83
N THR A 14 -20.20 -20.76 37.64
CA THR A 14 -20.27 -20.61 39.10
C THR A 14 -19.05 -19.91 39.69
N LYS A 15 -17.91 -20.04 39.06
CA LYS A 15 -16.59 -19.47 39.44
C LYS A 15 -15.75 -19.21 38.20
N LEU A 16 -14.60 -18.55 38.36
CA LEU A 16 -13.63 -18.42 37.29
C LEU A 16 -13.10 -19.81 36.90
N VAL A 17 -13.19 -20.13 35.63
CA VAL A 17 -12.85 -21.43 35.03
C VAL A 17 -11.59 -21.33 34.16
N ASP A 18 -10.98 -22.49 33.88
CA ASP A 18 -9.74 -22.52 33.09
C ASP A 18 -9.98 -22.32 31.58
N ASP A 19 -11.19 -22.64 31.11
CA ASP A 19 -11.64 -22.51 29.71
C ASP A 19 -12.26 -21.13 29.39
N LEU A 20 -11.98 -20.10 30.19
CA LEU A 20 -12.55 -18.77 29.99
C LEU A 20 -12.20 -18.20 28.61
N GLU A 21 -10.94 -18.33 28.18
CA GLU A 21 -10.48 -17.84 26.89
C GLU A 21 -11.21 -18.51 25.72
N GLU A 22 -11.47 -19.81 25.82
CA GLU A 22 -12.21 -20.56 24.79
C GLU A 22 -13.64 -20.01 24.64
N ASN A 23 -14.29 -19.69 25.76
CA ASN A 23 -15.64 -19.07 25.78
C ASN A 23 -15.62 -17.69 25.14
N ILE A 24 -14.64 -16.86 25.47
CA ILE A 24 -14.48 -15.51 24.89
C ILE A 24 -14.18 -15.58 23.40
N ILE A 25 -13.26 -16.45 22.99
CA ILE A 25 -12.92 -16.70 21.58
C ILE A 25 -14.17 -17.16 20.83
N GLY A 26 -14.98 -18.05 21.43
CA GLY A 26 -16.23 -18.50 20.85
C GLY A 26 -17.20 -17.36 20.56
N PHE A 27 -17.35 -16.40 21.48
CA PHE A 27 -18.19 -15.21 21.28
C PHE A 27 -17.58 -14.22 20.27
N LEU A 28 -16.26 -13.95 20.32
CA LEU A 28 -15.58 -13.11 19.35
C LEU A 28 -15.77 -13.61 17.91
N ASN A 29 -15.72 -14.91 17.73
CA ASN A 29 -15.87 -15.57 16.43
C ASN A 29 -17.33 -15.75 16.01
N SER A 30 -18.28 -15.63 16.96
CA SER A 30 -19.71 -15.73 16.68
C SER A 30 -20.25 -14.53 15.88
N LYS A 31 -21.51 -14.60 15.49
CA LYS A 31 -22.17 -13.54 14.70
C LYS A 31 -22.45 -12.28 15.52
N ASP A 32 -22.79 -12.42 16.79
CA ASP A 32 -23.39 -11.35 17.60
C ASP A 32 -22.62 -11.02 18.89
N GLY A 33 -21.55 -11.79 19.23
CA GLY A 33 -20.94 -11.69 20.55
C GLY A 33 -21.78 -12.34 21.66
N GLY A 34 -21.55 -11.97 22.93
CA GLY A 34 -22.32 -12.52 24.04
C GLY A 34 -21.89 -12.04 25.42
N ASN A 35 -22.47 -12.66 26.46
CA ASN A 35 -22.24 -12.36 27.86
C ASN A 35 -21.84 -13.63 28.62
N ILE A 36 -20.83 -13.49 29.50
CA ILE A 36 -20.42 -14.56 30.41
C ILE A 36 -20.61 -14.09 31.82
N TYR A 37 -21.52 -14.74 32.53
CA TYR A 37 -21.83 -14.42 33.95
C TYR A 37 -21.04 -15.35 34.86
N ILE A 38 -20.16 -14.78 35.71
CA ILE A 38 -19.38 -15.53 36.69
C ILE A 38 -19.96 -15.30 38.09
N GLY A 39 -20.29 -16.36 38.81
CA GLY A 39 -21.02 -16.39 40.06
C GLY A 39 -22.48 -16.76 39.87
N VAL A 40 -22.83 -17.37 38.75
CA VAL A 40 -24.17 -17.80 38.36
C VAL A 40 -24.14 -19.30 38.01
N ALA A 41 -25.14 -20.05 38.46
CA ALA A 41 -25.33 -21.46 38.13
C ALA A 41 -26.05 -21.61 36.79
N ASP A 42 -25.96 -22.78 36.13
CA ASP A 42 -26.53 -23.09 34.82
C ASP A 42 -28.06 -22.87 34.74
N ASN A 43 -28.75 -22.96 35.88
CA ASN A 43 -30.17 -22.66 35.98
C ASN A 43 -30.52 -21.18 36.23
N GLY A 44 -29.54 -20.27 36.03
CA GLY A 44 -29.70 -18.83 36.23
C GLY A 44 -29.74 -18.36 37.69
N LYS A 45 -29.52 -19.28 38.67
CA LYS A 45 -29.47 -18.91 40.09
C LYS A 45 -28.17 -18.19 40.41
N ILE A 46 -28.27 -16.98 40.96
CA ILE A 46 -27.11 -16.21 41.41
C ILE A 46 -26.55 -16.84 42.69
N ILE A 47 -25.35 -17.38 42.60
CA ILE A 47 -24.62 -17.95 43.76
C ILE A 47 -23.85 -16.82 44.45
N GLY A 48 -23.28 -15.90 43.68
CA GLY A 48 -22.38 -14.84 44.11
C GLY A 48 -20.94 -15.29 44.17
N LEU A 49 -20.05 -14.33 44.23
CA LEU A 49 -18.59 -14.52 44.29
C LEU A 49 -18.08 -14.07 45.68
N ASN A 50 -17.17 -14.85 46.25
CA ASN A 50 -16.53 -14.52 47.50
C ASN A 50 -15.12 -13.94 47.27
N GLY A 51 -14.66 -13.04 48.16
CA GLY A 51 -13.33 -12.46 48.12
C GLY A 51 -13.28 -11.08 47.47
N ASN A 52 -12.11 -10.65 47.07
CA ASN A 52 -11.89 -9.34 46.45
C ASN A 52 -12.26 -9.35 44.96
N ILE A 53 -13.45 -8.79 44.65
CA ILE A 53 -13.99 -8.74 43.30
C ILE A 53 -13.14 -7.89 42.37
N ASP A 54 -12.56 -6.78 42.85
CA ASP A 54 -11.71 -5.90 42.04
C ASP A 54 -10.43 -6.63 41.61
N LEU A 55 -9.85 -7.45 42.50
CA LEU A 55 -8.69 -8.27 42.16
C LEU A 55 -9.03 -9.34 41.13
N LEU A 56 -10.21 -9.98 41.26
CA LEU A 56 -10.69 -10.96 40.32
C LEU A 56 -10.94 -10.33 38.94
N GLN A 57 -11.54 -9.17 38.86
CA GLN A 57 -11.78 -8.42 37.63
C GLN A 57 -10.46 -8.09 36.93
N ARG A 58 -9.45 -7.60 37.67
CA ARG A 58 -8.10 -7.35 37.11
C ARG A 58 -7.47 -8.61 36.57
N LYS A 59 -7.51 -9.70 37.34
CA LYS A 59 -6.96 -10.99 36.91
C LYS A 59 -7.61 -11.49 35.61
N ILE A 60 -8.93 -11.40 35.50
CA ILE A 60 -9.68 -11.77 34.30
C ILE A 60 -9.25 -10.90 33.12
N LYS A 61 -9.23 -9.57 33.29
CA LYS A 61 -8.80 -8.64 32.25
C LYS A 61 -7.40 -8.96 31.72
N ASP A 62 -6.42 -9.10 32.62
CA ASP A 62 -5.04 -9.35 32.25
C ASP A 62 -4.86 -10.71 31.54
N ARG A 63 -5.60 -11.73 31.99
CA ARG A 63 -5.64 -13.06 31.38
C ARG A 63 -6.20 -13.02 29.96
N ILE A 64 -7.32 -12.34 29.75
CA ILE A 64 -7.99 -12.21 28.45
C ILE A 64 -7.07 -11.49 27.44
N ILE A 65 -6.51 -10.33 27.84
CA ILE A 65 -5.63 -9.53 26.97
C ILE A 65 -4.35 -10.27 26.60
N SER A 66 -3.81 -11.06 27.55
CA SER A 66 -2.52 -11.74 27.35
C SER A 66 -2.61 -13.01 26.51
N ASN A 67 -3.77 -13.67 26.47
CA ASN A 67 -3.91 -15.02 25.95
C ASN A 67 -4.72 -15.13 24.65
N ILE A 68 -5.24 -14.03 24.11
CA ILE A 68 -6.07 -14.06 22.89
C ILE A 68 -5.44 -13.19 21.80
N GLU A 69 -5.43 -13.67 20.58
CA GLU A 69 -5.05 -12.99 19.34
C GLU A 69 -6.11 -13.16 18.25
N PRO A 70 -6.30 -12.15 17.35
CA PRO A 70 -5.78 -10.78 17.37
C PRO A 70 -6.18 -9.98 18.62
N SER A 71 -5.63 -8.75 18.77
CA SER A 71 -5.95 -7.88 19.93
C SER A 71 -7.46 -7.70 20.12
N ILE A 72 -7.91 -7.85 21.35
CA ILE A 72 -9.33 -7.74 21.72
C ILE A 72 -9.63 -6.47 22.52
N LEU A 73 -8.67 -5.53 22.58
CA LEU A 73 -8.88 -4.26 23.26
C LEU A 73 -10.04 -3.50 22.63
N GLY A 74 -11.01 -3.09 23.46
CA GLY A 74 -12.24 -2.44 23.01
C GLY A 74 -13.36 -3.42 22.57
N LEU A 75 -13.13 -4.74 22.59
CA LEU A 75 -14.13 -5.74 22.24
C LEU A 75 -14.76 -6.44 23.45
N PHE A 76 -14.35 -6.09 24.65
CA PHE A 76 -14.95 -6.64 25.86
C PHE A 76 -15.01 -5.60 26.97
N ASP A 77 -15.95 -5.80 27.88
CA ASP A 77 -16.06 -5.07 29.15
C ASP A 77 -16.36 -6.05 30.29
N ILE A 78 -16.07 -5.67 31.53
CA ILE A 78 -16.29 -6.48 32.71
C ILE A 78 -17.05 -5.64 33.75
N GLU A 79 -18.31 -5.95 33.97
CA GLU A 79 -19.20 -5.28 34.92
C GLU A 79 -19.33 -6.07 36.23
N VAL A 80 -19.35 -5.37 37.33
CA VAL A 80 -19.70 -5.93 38.64
C VAL A 80 -21.19 -5.69 38.87
N LEU A 81 -21.94 -6.76 38.98
CA LEU A 81 -23.37 -6.72 39.23
C LEU A 81 -23.68 -7.21 40.66
N GLU A 82 -24.74 -6.69 41.27
CA GLU A 82 -25.19 -7.10 42.61
C GLU A 82 -26.69 -7.33 42.63
N THR A 83 -27.10 -8.47 43.17
CA THR A 83 -28.50 -8.83 43.35
C THR A 83 -28.63 -9.60 44.67
N ASP A 84 -29.60 -9.26 45.52
CA ASP A 84 -29.82 -9.90 46.82
C ASP A 84 -28.53 -9.98 47.68
N ASN A 85 -27.75 -8.88 47.74
CA ASN A 85 -26.45 -8.80 48.42
C ASN A 85 -25.38 -9.82 47.90
N LYS A 86 -25.57 -10.36 46.73
CA LYS A 86 -24.60 -11.24 46.06
C LYS A 86 -23.98 -10.55 44.88
N LYS A 87 -22.67 -10.40 44.88
CA LYS A 87 -21.92 -9.84 43.78
C LYS A 87 -21.51 -10.93 42.79
N TYR A 88 -21.63 -10.63 41.51
CA TYR A 88 -21.22 -11.48 40.40
C TYR A 88 -20.68 -10.62 39.25
N LEU A 89 -19.99 -11.22 38.30
CA LEU A 89 -19.42 -10.50 37.18
C LEU A 89 -20.17 -10.82 35.88
N ASN A 90 -20.31 -9.83 35.03
CA ASN A 90 -20.73 -9.98 33.63
C ASN A 90 -19.61 -9.56 32.73
N ILE A 91 -19.09 -10.48 31.93
CA ILE A 91 -18.11 -10.20 30.84
C ILE A 91 -18.93 -10.05 29.58
N ILE A 92 -19.00 -8.83 29.05
CA ILE A 92 -19.65 -8.49 27.79
C ILE A 92 -18.62 -8.64 26.69
N VAL A 93 -18.86 -9.48 25.69
CA VAL A 93 -17.96 -9.71 24.57
C VAL A 93 -18.65 -9.30 23.27
N ALA A 94 -18.10 -8.32 22.57
CA ALA A 94 -18.55 -7.93 21.24
C ALA A 94 -18.15 -8.97 20.21
N ARG A 95 -18.82 -8.98 19.06
CA ARG A 95 -18.33 -9.76 17.92
C ARG A 95 -17.00 -9.19 17.44
N GLY A 96 -16.02 -10.04 17.16
CA GLY A 96 -14.77 -9.64 16.57
C GLY A 96 -14.91 -9.35 15.07
N LEU A 97 -14.09 -8.44 14.56
CA LEU A 97 -14.02 -8.09 13.13
C LEU A 97 -12.85 -8.79 12.43
N GLU A 98 -11.78 -9.06 13.17
CA GLU A 98 -10.54 -9.66 12.64
C GLU A 98 -10.50 -11.19 12.81
N LYS A 99 -11.64 -11.85 12.61
CA LYS A 99 -11.77 -13.30 12.73
C LYS A 99 -10.78 -14.06 11.82
N PRO A 100 -10.30 -15.25 12.24
CA PRO A 100 -10.61 -15.95 13.48
C PRO A 100 -9.75 -15.47 14.65
N TYR A 101 -10.36 -15.27 15.81
CA TYR A 101 -9.67 -15.11 17.08
C TYR A 101 -9.24 -16.48 17.60
N HIS A 102 -8.10 -16.55 18.23
CA HIS A 102 -7.49 -17.82 18.67
C HIS A 102 -6.65 -17.65 19.94
N LEU A 103 -6.30 -18.74 20.59
CA LEU A 103 -5.36 -18.75 21.70
C LEU A 103 -3.97 -18.30 21.23
N LYS A 104 -3.38 -17.36 21.98
CA LYS A 104 -2.07 -16.80 21.67
C LYS A 104 -0.96 -17.87 21.71
N GLY A 105 -0.05 -17.80 20.75
CA GLY A 105 1.09 -18.70 20.65
C GLY A 105 0.78 -20.06 20.01
N MET A 106 -0.50 -20.37 19.72
CA MET A 106 -0.90 -21.62 19.05
C MET A 106 -1.24 -21.42 17.57
N GLY A 107 -1.30 -20.16 17.12
CA GLY A 107 -1.71 -19.81 15.75
C GLY A 107 -3.16 -20.16 15.46
N MET A 108 -3.58 -20.01 14.19
CA MET A 108 -4.95 -20.30 13.73
C MET A 108 -5.11 -21.80 13.44
N THR A 109 -5.23 -22.62 14.48
CA THR A 109 -5.36 -24.07 14.38
C THR A 109 -6.71 -24.53 14.95
N PRO A 110 -7.20 -25.74 14.60
CA PRO A 110 -8.40 -26.31 15.20
C PRO A 110 -8.37 -26.38 16.74
N ASP A 111 -7.17 -26.51 17.33
CA ASP A 111 -7.01 -26.60 18.79
C ASP A 111 -7.06 -25.24 19.50
N SER A 112 -6.98 -24.14 18.77
CA SER A 112 -6.92 -22.78 19.31
C SER A 112 -8.09 -21.88 18.90
N CYS A 113 -8.85 -22.29 17.89
CA CYS A 113 -9.98 -21.52 17.34
C CYS A 113 -11.32 -22.14 17.78
N PHE A 114 -12.15 -21.36 18.43
CA PHE A 114 -13.46 -21.78 18.92
C PHE A 114 -14.57 -20.90 18.34
N ILE A 115 -15.76 -21.48 18.18
CA ILE A 115 -16.96 -20.78 17.76
C ILE A 115 -18.14 -21.19 18.64
N ARG A 116 -19.00 -20.24 18.95
CA ARG A 116 -20.23 -20.50 19.71
C ARG A 116 -21.32 -21.01 18.78
N ILE A 117 -21.85 -22.21 19.07
CA ILE A 117 -22.98 -22.83 18.37
C ILE A 117 -24.01 -23.24 19.41
N GLY A 118 -25.19 -22.59 19.41
CA GLY A 118 -26.16 -22.79 20.46
C GLY A 118 -25.59 -22.40 21.83
N SER A 119 -25.67 -23.30 22.83
CA SER A 119 -25.14 -23.08 24.17
C SER A 119 -23.72 -23.69 24.39
N SER A 120 -23.07 -24.18 23.35
CA SER A 120 -21.72 -24.80 23.46
C SER A 120 -20.67 -24.09 22.62
N ASN A 121 -19.42 -24.19 23.06
CA ASN A 121 -18.26 -23.83 22.27
C ASN A 121 -17.75 -25.05 21.53
N GLU A 122 -17.60 -24.90 20.21
CA GLU A 122 -17.08 -25.95 19.36
C GLU A 122 -15.73 -25.52 18.77
N ARG A 123 -14.82 -26.47 18.62
CA ARG A 123 -13.58 -26.26 17.89
C ARG A 123 -13.87 -26.07 16.40
N MET A 124 -13.22 -25.13 15.78
CA MET A 124 -13.36 -24.91 14.34
C MET A 124 -12.53 -25.93 13.56
N ASP A 125 -13.06 -26.42 12.46
CA ASP A 125 -12.27 -27.13 11.46
C ASP A 125 -11.41 -26.15 10.61
N GLU A 126 -10.43 -26.68 9.91
CA GLU A 126 -9.56 -25.87 9.05
C GLU A 126 -10.33 -25.11 7.95
N HIS A 127 -11.43 -25.68 7.44
CA HIS A 127 -12.25 -25.06 6.42
C HIS A 127 -12.92 -23.81 6.94
N LEU A 128 -13.51 -23.85 8.14
CA LEU A 128 -14.15 -22.71 8.78
C LEU A 128 -13.13 -21.64 9.19
N ILE A 129 -11.96 -22.05 9.73
CA ILE A 129 -10.85 -21.14 10.04
C ILE A 129 -10.43 -20.37 8.78
N ASN A 130 -10.18 -21.07 7.68
CA ASN A 130 -9.79 -20.48 6.40
C ASN A 130 -10.91 -19.57 5.82
N LYS A 131 -12.17 -19.95 5.99
CA LYS A 131 -13.31 -19.14 5.57
C LYS A 131 -13.34 -17.83 6.34
N LEU A 132 -13.33 -17.86 7.68
CA LEU A 132 -13.34 -16.66 8.50
C LEU A 132 -12.12 -15.77 8.27
N PHE A 133 -10.96 -16.38 8.06
CA PHE A 133 -9.74 -15.65 7.70
C PHE A 133 -9.87 -14.87 6.39
N ARG A 134 -10.53 -15.44 5.37
CA ARG A 134 -10.79 -14.76 4.10
C ARG A 134 -11.84 -13.67 4.23
N GLU A 135 -12.84 -13.87 5.10
CA GLU A 135 -13.94 -12.94 5.36
C GLU A 135 -13.58 -11.84 6.38
N ARG A 136 -12.41 -11.98 7.05
CA ARG A 136 -12.00 -10.98 8.05
C ARG A 136 -11.92 -9.60 7.43
N THR A 137 -12.48 -8.64 8.13
CA THR A 137 -12.35 -7.24 7.77
C THR A 137 -10.92 -6.82 8.13
N LYS A 138 -9.98 -6.90 7.18
CA LYS A 138 -8.70 -6.20 7.33
C LYS A 138 -9.03 -4.73 7.55
N ASN A 139 -8.26 -4.03 8.39
CA ASN A 139 -8.29 -2.58 8.47
C ASN A 139 -7.90 -2.03 7.10
N SER A 140 -8.89 -1.91 6.21
CA SER A 140 -8.73 -1.34 4.88
C SER A 140 -9.26 0.08 4.92
N LEU A 141 -8.58 0.97 4.24
CA LEU A 141 -8.99 2.37 4.11
C LEU A 141 -10.43 2.52 3.58
N LYS A 142 -10.93 1.53 2.83
CA LYS A 142 -12.31 1.52 2.33
C LYS A 142 -13.37 1.37 3.42
N ASN A 143 -12.99 0.88 4.61
CA ASN A 143 -13.90 0.71 5.74
C ASN A 143 -13.86 1.90 6.71
N ILE A 144 -12.89 2.81 6.55
CA ILE A 144 -12.75 4.03 7.35
C ILE A 144 -13.59 5.12 6.70
N VAL A 145 -14.53 5.69 7.46
CA VAL A 145 -15.36 6.80 6.97
C VAL A 145 -14.47 8.04 6.74
N SER A 146 -14.65 8.70 5.60
CA SER A 146 -13.98 9.96 5.30
C SER A 146 -14.34 11.04 6.33
N PRO A 147 -13.37 11.84 6.79
CA PRO A 147 -13.64 12.97 7.68
C PRO A 147 -14.45 14.09 7.00
N ASN A 148 -14.48 14.11 5.66
CA ASN A 148 -15.30 15.00 4.85
C ASN A 148 -16.20 14.17 3.92
N GLN A 149 -17.48 14.52 3.85
CA GLN A 149 -18.47 13.87 2.98
C GLN A 149 -18.84 14.70 1.75
N ASP A 150 -18.31 15.93 1.65
CA ASP A 150 -18.48 16.79 0.47
C ASP A 150 -17.21 16.71 -0.39
N LEU A 151 -17.07 15.60 -1.13
CA LEU A 151 -15.91 15.30 -1.94
C LEU A 151 -16.18 15.49 -3.43
N THR A 152 -15.20 16.01 -4.16
CA THR A 152 -15.21 16.12 -5.63
C THR A 152 -13.98 15.43 -6.22
N PHE A 153 -14.08 14.95 -7.46
CA PHE A 153 -13.07 14.13 -8.13
C PHE A 153 -12.78 14.59 -9.56
N ARG A 154 -12.77 15.91 -9.79
CA ARG A 154 -12.56 16.50 -11.12
C ARG A 154 -11.19 16.13 -11.69
N ASP A 155 -10.13 16.33 -10.90
CA ASP A 155 -8.76 16.01 -11.29
C ASP A 155 -8.62 14.51 -11.61
N LEU A 156 -9.17 13.65 -10.75
CA LEU A 156 -9.13 12.20 -10.95
C LEU A 156 -9.87 11.77 -12.22
N LYS A 157 -11.06 12.33 -12.47
CA LYS A 157 -11.86 12.07 -13.68
C LYS A 157 -11.11 12.51 -14.95
N ILE A 158 -10.35 13.62 -14.90
CA ILE A 158 -9.50 14.04 -16.02
C ILE A 158 -8.43 12.98 -16.31
N TYR A 159 -7.69 12.52 -15.30
CA TYR A 159 -6.66 11.48 -15.47
C TYR A 159 -7.23 10.18 -16.06
N TYR A 160 -8.39 9.74 -15.58
CA TYR A 160 -9.06 8.53 -16.10
C TYR A 160 -9.52 8.73 -17.55
N THR A 161 -10.06 9.89 -17.89
CA THR A 161 -10.47 10.22 -19.27
C THR A 161 -9.27 10.23 -20.22
N GLU A 162 -8.13 10.79 -19.79
CA GLU A 162 -6.89 10.78 -20.57
C GLU A 162 -6.37 9.36 -20.85
N LYS A 163 -6.69 8.39 -19.97
CA LYS A 163 -6.39 6.97 -20.15
C LYS A 163 -7.46 6.21 -20.93
N GLY A 164 -8.52 6.87 -21.37
CA GLY A 164 -9.59 6.29 -22.16
C GLY A 164 -10.66 5.54 -21.36
N PHE A 165 -10.72 5.72 -20.04
CA PHE A 165 -11.77 5.14 -19.20
C PHE A 165 -13.05 5.99 -19.26
N ASP A 166 -14.20 5.31 -19.14
CA ASP A 166 -15.48 5.99 -18.95
C ASP A 166 -15.62 6.48 -17.49
N VAL A 167 -15.93 7.78 -17.37
CA VAL A 167 -16.09 8.46 -16.06
C VAL A 167 -17.55 8.87 -15.81
N GLY A 168 -18.51 8.03 -16.22
CA GLY A 168 -19.93 8.25 -16.03
C GLY A 168 -20.40 8.29 -14.58
N GLU A 169 -21.72 8.27 -14.37
CA GLU A 169 -22.37 8.44 -13.04
C GLU A 169 -21.95 7.40 -12.01
N ASN A 170 -21.51 6.22 -12.43
CA ASN A 170 -21.07 5.14 -11.54
C ASN A 170 -19.56 5.14 -11.24
N PHE A 171 -18.80 6.15 -11.69
CA PHE A 171 -17.35 6.22 -11.54
C PHE A 171 -16.89 5.97 -10.09
N GLU A 172 -17.48 6.67 -9.14
CA GLU A 172 -17.11 6.59 -7.72
C GLU A 172 -17.48 5.24 -7.10
N LYS A 173 -18.59 4.63 -7.53
CA LYS A 173 -18.98 3.28 -7.11
C LYS A 173 -18.05 2.21 -7.67
N GLN A 174 -17.62 2.36 -8.93
CA GLN A 174 -16.69 1.44 -9.57
C GLN A 174 -15.31 1.43 -8.89
N LEU A 175 -14.93 2.54 -8.26
CA LEU A 175 -13.69 2.68 -7.50
C LEU A 175 -13.81 2.33 -6.01
N ASP A 176 -14.96 1.78 -5.58
CA ASP A 176 -15.23 1.41 -4.18
C ASP A 176 -15.04 2.59 -3.20
N PHE A 177 -15.50 3.80 -3.58
CA PHE A 177 -15.32 5.01 -2.75
C PHE A 177 -16.29 5.11 -1.58
N TYR A 178 -17.21 4.16 -1.43
CA TYR A 178 -18.22 4.18 -0.38
C TYR A 178 -18.02 3.04 0.62
N THR A 179 -18.29 3.33 1.90
CA THR A 179 -18.44 2.33 2.94
C THR A 179 -19.75 1.56 2.76
N LEU A 180 -19.95 0.49 3.52
CA LEU A 180 -21.20 -0.29 3.52
C LEU A 180 -22.43 0.57 3.87
N ASP A 181 -22.24 1.63 4.66
CA ASP A 181 -23.30 2.58 5.06
C ASP A 181 -23.53 3.69 4.01
N GLY A 182 -22.90 3.60 2.84
CA GLY A 182 -23.06 4.55 1.74
C GLY A 182 -22.37 5.91 1.94
N LYS A 183 -21.44 6.03 2.89
CA LYS A 183 -20.64 7.23 3.13
C LYS A 183 -19.32 7.14 2.35
N TYR A 184 -18.78 8.27 1.92
CA TYR A 184 -17.43 8.28 1.37
C TYR A 184 -16.43 7.71 2.38
N ASN A 185 -15.53 6.87 1.89
CA ASN A 185 -14.48 6.26 2.68
C ASN A 185 -13.15 7.04 2.59
N TYR A 186 -12.13 6.58 3.31
CA TYR A 186 -10.86 7.26 3.39
C TYR A 186 -10.05 7.18 2.08
N VAL A 187 -10.27 6.16 1.24
CA VAL A 187 -9.68 6.08 -0.11
C VAL A 187 -10.20 7.23 -0.97
N ALA A 188 -11.52 7.45 -0.96
CA ALA A 188 -12.14 8.57 -1.63
C ALA A 188 -11.56 9.90 -1.14
N TYR A 189 -11.38 10.07 0.18
CA TYR A 189 -10.78 11.26 0.76
C TYR A 189 -9.36 11.53 0.24
N LEU A 190 -8.50 10.53 0.17
CA LEU A 190 -7.13 10.65 -0.34
C LEU A 190 -7.08 11.02 -1.83
N LEU A 191 -8.09 10.63 -2.59
CA LEU A 191 -8.16 10.83 -4.05
C LEU A 191 -9.02 12.02 -4.47
N ALA A 192 -9.69 12.69 -3.52
CA ALA A 192 -10.51 13.86 -3.76
C ALA A 192 -9.68 15.08 -4.20
N ASP A 193 -10.31 16.01 -4.91
CA ASP A 193 -9.68 17.25 -5.40
C ASP A 193 -9.10 18.08 -4.25
N GLU A 194 -9.74 18.03 -3.07
CA GLU A 194 -9.31 18.70 -1.84
C GLU A 194 -9.33 17.72 -0.67
N ASN A 195 -8.22 17.65 0.04
CA ASN A 195 -8.06 16.89 1.28
C ASN A 195 -7.06 17.59 2.20
N ARG A 196 -6.84 17.07 3.41
CA ARG A 196 -5.88 17.64 4.37
C ARG A 196 -4.55 16.90 4.43
N VAL A 197 -4.31 16.04 3.44
CA VAL A 197 -3.06 15.26 3.37
C VAL A 197 -2.02 16.06 2.60
N SER A 198 -0.81 16.11 3.13
CA SER A 198 0.32 16.81 2.49
C SER A 198 1.57 15.93 2.52
N ILE A 199 2.21 15.79 1.36
CA ILE A 199 3.47 15.09 1.20
C ILE A 199 4.59 16.11 1.35
N LYS A 200 5.53 15.85 2.25
CA LYS A 200 6.66 16.75 2.51
C LYS A 200 7.85 16.40 1.63
N VAL A 201 8.41 17.43 0.98
CA VAL A 201 9.63 17.34 0.17
C VAL A 201 10.60 18.40 0.65
N ALA A 202 11.71 17.98 1.22
CA ALA A 202 12.75 18.86 1.74
C ALA A 202 14.04 18.75 0.91
N LYS A 203 14.81 19.83 0.87
CA LYS A 203 16.17 19.85 0.32
C LYS A 203 17.11 20.53 1.29
N TYR A 204 18.20 19.85 1.59
CA TYR A 204 19.24 20.30 2.51
C TYR A 204 20.52 20.67 1.76
N ALA A 205 21.28 21.63 2.29
CA ALA A 205 22.57 22.05 1.71
C ALA A 205 23.65 21.00 1.92
N GLY A 206 23.65 20.37 3.09
CA GLY A 206 24.65 19.40 3.53
C GLY A 206 24.18 17.95 3.42
N THR A 207 24.89 17.10 4.18
CA THR A 207 24.58 15.67 4.35
C THR A 207 23.72 15.41 5.59
N ASP A 208 23.35 16.45 6.31
CA ASP A 208 22.51 16.45 7.51
C ASP A 208 21.29 17.37 7.33
N VAL A 209 20.45 17.48 8.35
CA VAL A 209 19.20 18.24 8.34
C VAL A 209 19.36 19.68 8.86
N GLU A 210 20.58 20.15 9.11
CA GLU A 210 20.80 21.46 9.77
C GLU A 210 20.47 22.63 8.84
N GLU A 211 20.87 22.55 7.56
CA GLU A 211 20.67 23.64 6.61
C GLU A 211 19.59 23.30 5.57
N LEU A 212 18.34 23.70 5.85
CA LEU A 212 17.21 23.53 4.95
C LEU A 212 17.21 24.60 3.84
N ILE A 213 17.35 24.19 2.57
CA ILE A 213 17.32 25.08 1.39
C ILE A 213 15.89 25.26 0.90
N GLU A 214 15.15 24.17 0.79
CA GLU A 214 13.80 24.15 0.23
C GLU A 214 12.90 23.24 1.07
N ASN A 215 11.69 23.71 1.32
CA ASN A 215 10.63 22.95 1.97
C ASN A 215 9.34 23.09 1.19
N TYR A 216 8.91 22.01 0.56
CA TYR A 216 7.66 21.95 -0.19
C TYR A 216 6.64 21.05 0.51
N GLU A 217 5.40 21.45 0.45
CA GLU A 217 4.27 20.61 0.79
C GLU A 217 3.43 20.36 -0.46
N PHE A 218 3.50 19.15 -1.00
CA PHE A 218 2.69 18.72 -2.12
C PHE A 218 1.47 17.97 -1.60
N GLY A 219 0.40 18.70 -1.37
CA GLY A 219 -0.79 18.15 -0.77
C GLY A 219 -1.99 19.04 -0.94
N TYR A 220 -2.96 18.84 -0.07
CA TYR A 220 -4.27 19.48 -0.10
C TYR A 220 -5.00 19.28 -1.44
N CYS A 221 -4.67 18.17 -2.13
CA CYS A 221 -5.21 17.79 -3.42
C CYS A 221 -5.18 16.26 -3.56
N SER A 222 -5.75 15.73 -4.63
CA SER A 222 -5.70 14.31 -4.96
C SER A 222 -4.28 13.74 -4.82
N LEU A 223 -4.17 12.57 -4.17
CA LEU A 223 -2.89 11.87 -3.99
C LEU A 223 -2.20 11.57 -5.33
N VAL A 224 -2.96 11.34 -6.40
CA VAL A 224 -2.42 11.19 -7.77
C VAL A 224 -1.71 12.48 -8.20
N LYS A 225 -2.34 13.63 -8.02
CA LYS A 225 -1.76 14.93 -8.35
C LYS A 225 -0.55 15.25 -7.49
N ALA A 226 -0.61 14.96 -6.19
CA ALA A 226 0.53 15.11 -5.29
C ALA A 226 1.71 14.22 -5.74
N THR A 227 1.45 12.98 -6.17
CA THR A 227 2.48 12.08 -6.72
C THR A 227 3.16 12.67 -7.96
N HIS A 228 2.39 13.21 -8.90
CA HIS A 228 2.96 13.87 -10.08
C HIS A 228 3.88 15.03 -9.69
N ARG A 229 3.49 15.87 -8.73
CA ARG A 229 4.33 16.98 -8.23
C ARG A 229 5.63 16.50 -7.59
N VAL A 230 5.60 15.41 -6.83
CA VAL A 230 6.82 14.80 -6.26
C VAL A 230 7.74 14.30 -7.38
N LEU A 231 7.18 13.63 -8.40
CA LEU A 231 7.95 13.15 -9.54
C LEU A 231 8.55 14.29 -10.38
N GLU A 232 7.83 15.38 -10.59
CA GLU A 232 8.31 16.58 -11.27
C GLU A 232 9.47 17.23 -10.48
N LYS A 233 9.32 17.32 -9.15
CA LYS A 233 10.41 17.82 -8.29
C LYS A 233 11.63 16.92 -8.39
N PHE A 234 11.45 15.58 -8.36
CA PHE A 234 12.56 14.64 -8.54
C PHE A 234 13.26 14.84 -9.90
N ILE A 235 12.51 15.01 -10.99
CA ILE A 235 13.09 15.26 -12.32
C ILE A 235 13.95 16.53 -12.30
N THR A 236 13.48 17.59 -11.65
CA THR A 236 14.20 18.86 -11.53
C THR A 236 15.51 18.71 -10.74
N GLU A 237 15.51 17.88 -9.70
CA GLU A 237 16.69 17.62 -8.87
C GLU A 237 17.65 16.59 -9.48
N ASN A 238 17.18 15.72 -10.37
CA ASN A 238 17.99 14.68 -11.01
C ASN A 238 18.89 15.26 -12.10
N LYS A 239 19.94 15.94 -11.66
CA LYS A 239 20.91 16.61 -12.55
C LYS A 239 21.71 15.60 -13.36
N ILE A 240 22.12 16.02 -14.57
CA ILE A 240 22.98 15.23 -15.45
C ILE A 240 24.42 15.72 -15.27
N PHE A 241 25.29 14.82 -14.83
CA PHE A 241 26.73 15.05 -14.79
C PHE A 241 27.36 14.72 -16.16
N ALA A 242 28.21 15.60 -16.64
CA ALA A 242 28.94 15.38 -17.86
C ALA A 242 30.45 15.28 -17.56
N LYS A 243 31.06 14.14 -17.86
CA LYS A 243 32.52 13.95 -17.80
C LYS A 243 33.07 13.99 -19.20
N ILE A 244 33.96 14.93 -19.47
CA ILE A 244 34.66 15.00 -20.75
C ILE A 244 35.83 14.02 -20.67
N THR A 245 35.71 12.89 -21.36
CA THR A 245 36.76 11.92 -21.60
C THR A 245 37.10 11.96 -23.10
N TYR A 246 38.38 12.24 -23.47
CA TYR A 246 38.74 12.23 -24.86
C TYR A 246 38.64 10.82 -25.46
N PRO A 247 38.00 10.62 -26.63
CA PRO A 247 37.36 11.62 -27.48
C PRO A 247 35.88 11.87 -27.18
N GLU A 248 35.31 11.25 -26.16
CA GLU A 248 33.85 11.24 -25.89
C GLU A 248 33.49 11.98 -24.61
N ARG A 249 32.32 12.63 -24.64
CA ARG A 249 31.64 13.18 -23.46
C ARG A 249 30.69 12.11 -22.93
N LYS A 250 30.87 11.66 -21.67
CA LYS A 250 29.94 10.77 -20.98
C LYS A 250 29.01 11.58 -20.12
N GLU A 251 27.71 11.47 -20.38
CA GLU A 251 26.66 12.07 -19.58
C GLU A 251 26.01 11.00 -18.70
N GLN A 252 25.81 11.32 -17.43
CA GLN A 252 25.21 10.42 -16.46
C GLN A 252 24.25 11.18 -15.54
N PRO A 253 22.97 10.76 -15.45
CA PRO A 253 22.06 11.35 -14.47
C PRO A 253 22.50 10.99 -13.05
N MET A 254 22.18 11.87 -12.11
CA MET A 254 22.48 11.73 -10.70
C MET A 254 21.88 10.44 -10.11
N TYR A 255 20.67 10.10 -10.56
CA TYR A 255 19.93 8.89 -10.17
C TYR A 255 19.36 8.20 -11.41
N ASP A 256 19.19 6.86 -11.35
CA ASP A 256 18.41 6.13 -12.35
C ASP A 256 16.94 6.54 -12.23
N TYR A 257 16.42 7.21 -13.25
CA TYR A 257 15.06 7.74 -13.25
C TYR A 257 14.01 6.65 -13.01
N LYS A 258 14.13 5.50 -13.68
CA LYS A 258 13.12 4.43 -13.58
C LYS A 258 13.09 3.80 -12.19
N ALA A 259 14.25 3.59 -11.61
CA ALA A 259 14.35 3.01 -10.26
C ALA A 259 13.84 3.97 -9.18
N VAL A 260 14.23 5.26 -9.25
CA VAL A 260 13.77 6.23 -8.24
C VAL A 260 12.29 6.57 -8.41
N ARG A 261 11.77 6.66 -9.64
CA ARG A 261 10.33 6.77 -9.88
C ARG A 261 9.57 5.65 -9.18
N GLU A 262 10.05 4.42 -9.29
CA GLU A 262 9.44 3.26 -8.63
C GLU A 262 9.52 3.38 -7.10
N VAL A 263 10.64 3.84 -6.54
CA VAL A 263 10.78 4.08 -5.09
C VAL A 263 9.76 5.12 -4.60
N ILE A 264 9.63 6.23 -5.32
CA ILE A 264 8.69 7.31 -4.96
C ILE A 264 7.25 6.79 -4.96
N ILE A 265 6.84 6.10 -6.02
CA ILE A 265 5.49 5.59 -6.15
C ILE A 265 5.20 4.52 -5.08
N ASN A 266 6.14 3.60 -4.86
CA ASN A 266 6.00 2.56 -3.84
C ASN A 266 5.86 3.17 -2.44
N ALA A 267 6.62 4.21 -2.11
CA ALA A 267 6.52 4.91 -0.84
C ALA A 267 5.12 5.51 -0.63
N ILE A 268 4.47 6.00 -1.68
CA ILE A 268 3.13 6.59 -1.61
C ILE A 268 2.05 5.52 -1.55
N VAL A 269 2.09 4.52 -2.43
CA VAL A 269 1.03 3.50 -2.54
C VAL A 269 1.05 2.55 -1.35
N HIS A 270 2.23 2.21 -0.83
CA HIS A 270 2.39 1.30 0.30
C HIS A 270 2.45 2.00 1.66
N ASN A 271 2.37 3.34 1.72
CA ASN A 271 2.30 4.05 2.99
C ASN A 271 1.10 3.59 3.83
N ASP A 272 1.26 3.54 5.14
CA ASP A 272 0.13 3.32 6.05
C ASP A 272 -0.67 4.61 6.25
N TRP A 273 -1.63 4.83 5.36
CA TRP A 273 -2.49 6.01 5.38
C TRP A 273 -3.55 5.99 6.48
N SER A 274 -3.65 4.90 7.27
CA SER A 274 -4.50 4.88 8.47
C SER A 274 -3.94 5.73 9.61
N ASN A 275 -2.67 6.12 9.48
CA ASN A 275 -1.98 7.03 10.38
C ASN A 275 -1.73 8.37 9.69
N GLU A 276 -1.58 9.44 10.46
CA GLU A 276 -1.36 10.80 9.94
C GLU A 276 0.11 11.07 9.56
N TYR A 277 0.85 10.03 9.16
CA TYR A 277 2.26 10.14 8.76
C TYR A 277 2.40 9.92 7.24
N PRO A 278 2.41 11.01 6.44
CA PRO A 278 2.66 10.89 5.01
C PRO A 278 4.11 10.53 4.73
N PRO A 279 4.41 9.95 3.55
CA PRO A 279 5.79 9.73 3.15
C PRO A 279 6.54 11.04 3.02
N LYS A 280 7.87 10.99 3.23
CA LYS A 280 8.79 12.14 3.10
C LYS A 280 9.81 11.86 2.01
N PHE A 281 10.21 12.92 1.33
CA PHE A 281 11.22 12.90 0.29
C PHE A 281 12.26 13.96 0.62
N GLU A 282 13.49 13.55 0.92
CA GLU A 282 14.54 14.41 1.45
C GLU A 282 15.78 14.34 0.56
N PHE A 283 16.09 15.47 -0.09
CA PHE A 283 17.26 15.63 -0.96
C PHE A 283 18.41 16.21 -0.16
N PHE A 284 19.45 15.43 0.04
CA PHE A 284 20.72 15.83 0.62
C PHE A 284 21.75 16.11 -0.47
N SER A 285 22.89 16.69 -0.11
CA SER A 285 23.98 16.96 -1.05
C SER A 285 24.62 15.68 -1.65
N ASP A 286 24.46 14.52 -0.99
CA ASP A 286 25.07 13.24 -1.35
C ASP A 286 24.07 12.11 -1.64
N ARG A 287 22.76 12.29 -1.33
CA ARG A 287 21.76 11.25 -1.45
C ARG A 287 20.33 11.77 -1.50
N LEU A 288 19.45 10.93 -1.95
CA LEU A 288 17.99 11.04 -1.77
C LEU A 288 17.54 10.03 -0.72
N GLU A 289 16.80 10.48 0.28
CA GLU A 289 16.09 9.61 1.22
C GLU A 289 14.59 9.67 0.99
N VAL A 290 13.98 8.50 0.92
CA VAL A 290 12.53 8.34 0.79
C VAL A 290 12.06 7.49 1.95
N SER A 291 11.23 8.07 2.82
CA SER A 291 10.67 7.36 3.96
C SER A 291 9.16 7.19 3.83
N SER A 292 8.67 5.99 4.14
CA SER A 292 7.23 5.68 4.21
C SER A 292 6.89 5.08 5.57
N PHE A 293 5.72 5.42 6.09
CA PHE A 293 5.20 4.85 7.33
C PHE A 293 4.56 3.48 7.09
N GLY A 294 4.77 2.58 8.05
CA GLY A 294 4.38 1.19 8.01
C GLY A 294 5.54 0.30 7.56
N GLY A 295 6.07 -0.51 8.47
CA GLY A 295 7.10 -1.51 8.21
C GLY A 295 6.66 -2.58 7.21
N ILE A 296 7.48 -3.60 7.04
CA ILE A 296 7.09 -4.81 6.29
C ILE A 296 5.88 -5.44 6.98
N GLN A 297 4.90 -5.86 6.19
CA GLN A 297 3.74 -6.57 6.73
C GLN A 297 4.19 -7.87 7.41
N ASN A 298 3.57 -8.20 8.54
CA ASN A 298 3.95 -9.36 9.37
C ASN A 298 3.97 -10.72 8.64
N GLU A 299 3.30 -10.79 7.49
CA GLU A 299 3.25 -11.98 6.63
C GLU A 299 4.51 -12.17 5.77
N PHE A 300 5.42 -11.18 5.73
CA PHE A 300 6.63 -11.21 4.90
C PHE A 300 7.89 -10.96 5.71
N THR A 301 8.94 -11.67 5.37
CA THR A 301 10.31 -11.40 5.83
C THR A 301 10.97 -10.31 4.97
N GLU A 302 12.05 -9.71 5.47
CA GLU A 302 12.87 -8.78 4.66
C GLU A 302 13.42 -9.44 3.38
N GLU A 303 13.77 -10.71 3.47
CA GLU A 303 14.28 -11.46 2.32
C GLU A 303 13.22 -11.64 1.24
N GLU A 304 11.99 -11.98 1.61
CA GLU A 304 10.86 -12.10 0.69
C GLU A 304 10.50 -10.75 0.07
N PHE A 305 10.49 -9.68 0.87
CA PHE A 305 10.31 -8.33 0.36
C PHE A 305 11.36 -7.97 -0.70
N LEU A 306 12.64 -8.23 -0.42
CA LEU A 306 13.74 -7.95 -1.35
C LEU A 306 13.71 -8.84 -2.60
N GLN A 307 13.07 -9.99 -2.56
CA GLN A 307 12.77 -10.83 -3.72
C GLN A 307 11.59 -10.31 -4.54
N GLY A 308 10.89 -9.29 -4.06
CA GLY A 308 9.73 -8.66 -4.71
C GLY A 308 8.41 -9.34 -4.37
N TYR A 309 8.37 -10.14 -3.31
CA TYR A 309 7.11 -10.62 -2.76
C TYR A 309 6.53 -9.55 -1.85
N SER A 310 5.37 -9.04 -2.21
CA SER A 310 4.63 -8.06 -1.40
C SER A 310 3.15 -8.12 -1.73
N ALA A 311 2.32 -7.91 -0.73
CA ALA A 311 0.91 -7.61 -0.93
C ALA A 311 0.72 -6.09 -0.90
N PRO A 312 -0.19 -5.51 -1.69
CA PRO A 312 -0.48 -4.10 -1.59
C PRO A 312 -1.12 -3.80 -0.23
N LYS A 313 -0.53 -2.86 0.52
CA LYS A 313 -1.10 -2.41 1.80
C LYS A 313 -2.44 -1.71 1.60
N ASN A 314 -2.57 -0.98 0.50
CA ASN A 314 -3.76 -0.26 0.09
C ASN A 314 -4.21 -0.73 -1.31
N PRO A 315 -4.95 -1.86 -1.40
CA PRO A 315 -5.33 -2.45 -2.69
C PRO A 315 -6.14 -1.50 -3.58
N GLU A 316 -6.99 -0.68 -2.96
CA GLU A 316 -7.85 0.28 -3.66
C GLU A 316 -7.01 1.43 -4.27
N LEU A 317 -6.03 1.98 -3.53
CA LEU A 317 -5.08 2.94 -4.09
C LEU A 317 -4.22 2.32 -5.19
N MET A 318 -3.72 1.09 -4.96
CA MET A 318 -2.94 0.36 -5.95
C MET A 318 -3.74 0.18 -7.26
N ARG A 319 -5.05 -0.10 -7.18
CA ARG A 319 -5.92 -0.20 -8.36
C ARG A 319 -5.93 1.12 -9.14
N VAL A 320 -6.20 2.26 -8.48
CA VAL A 320 -6.22 3.57 -9.14
C VAL A 320 -4.87 3.88 -9.79
N PHE A 321 -3.76 3.64 -9.08
CA PHE A 321 -2.42 3.88 -9.63
C PHE A 321 -2.08 2.95 -10.82
N LYS A 322 -2.62 1.72 -10.85
CA LYS A 322 -2.50 0.81 -12.00
C LYS A 322 -3.34 1.28 -13.18
N ASP A 323 -4.59 1.66 -12.96
CA ASP A 323 -5.49 2.17 -14.00
C ASP A 323 -4.86 3.39 -14.69
N LEU A 324 -4.18 4.24 -13.92
CA LEU A 324 -3.46 5.42 -14.42
C LEU A 324 -2.04 5.12 -14.94
N GLU A 325 -1.63 3.85 -15.03
CA GLU A 325 -0.30 3.40 -15.48
C GLU A 325 0.87 3.99 -14.67
N LEU A 326 0.60 4.41 -13.45
CA LEU A 326 1.63 4.83 -12.53
C LEU A 326 2.40 3.63 -11.95
N VAL A 327 1.73 2.48 -11.79
CA VAL A 327 2.29 1.20 -11.31
C VAL A 327 2.07 0.12 -12.36
N GLU A 328 3.03 -0.78 -12.51
CA GLU A 328 2.89 -1.93 -13.40
C GLU A 328 2.08 -3.08 -12.78
N HIS A 329 1.48 -3.90 -13.64
CA HIS A 329 0.58 -4.98 -13.24
C HIS A 329 1.25 -6.17 -12.53
N LEU A 330 2.60 -6.33 -12.62
CA LEU A 330 3.28 -7.58 -12.27
C LEU A 330 4.05 -7.56 -10.95
N GLY A 331 3.96 -6.49 -10.13
CA GLY A 331 4.69 -6.43 -8.85
C GLY A 331 6.22 -6.50 -8.99
N THR A 332 6.78 -6.06 -10.12
CA THR A 332 8.20 -6.17 -10.43
C THR A 332 9.03 -4.98 -9.94
N GLY A 333 8.43 -4.04 -9.22
CA GLY A 333 9.04 -2.77 -8.82
C GLY A 333 10.33 -2.95 -8.04
N ILE A 334 10.30 -3.71 -6.95
CA ILE A 334 11.50 -3.98 -6.11
C ILE A 334 12.61 -4.62 -6.94
N ARG A 335 12.28 -5.61 -7.77
CA ARG A 335 13.29 -6.28 -8.64
C ARG A 335 13.92 -5.30 -9.63
N ARG A 336 13.17 -4.31 -10.10
CA ARG A 336 13.66 -3.28 -11.02
C ARG A 336 14.59 -2.31 -10.30
N ILE A 337 14.26 -1.90 -9.08
CA ILE A 337 15.12 -1.09 -8.22
C ILE A 337 16.44 -1.83 -7.96
N LEU A 338 16.37 -3.10 -7.54
CA LEU A 338 17.53 -3.92 -7.21
C LEU A 338 18.40 -4.32 -8.41
N LYS A 339 17.91 -4.15 -9.65
CA LYS A 339 18.77 -4.24 -10.85
C LYS A 339 19.74 -3.05 -10.98
N ARG A 340 19.43 -1.91 -10.37
CA ARG A 340 20.19 -0.66 -10.48
C ARG A 340 20.96 -0.34 -9.20
N TYR A 341 20.38 -0.63 -8.05
CA TYR A 341 20.93 -0.32 -6.74
C TYR A 341 21.11 -1.58 -5.92
N ASP A 342 22.06 -1.57 -5.00
CA ASP A 342 22.24 -2.66 -4.04
C ASP A 342 21.13 -2.65 -2.99
N LYS A 343 20.85 -3.83 -2.42
CA LYS A 343 19.84 -3.97 -1.38
C LYS A 343 20.10 -3.12 -0.12
N SER A 344 21.34 -2.70 0.10
CA SER A 344 21.75 -1.84 1.22
C SER A 344 21.11 -0.44 1.19
N ILE A 345 20.42 -0.06 0.10
CA ILE A 345 19.62 1.18 0.06
C ILE A 345 18.39 1.10 0.97
N TYR A 346 17.90 -0.11 1.30
CA TYR A 346 16.75 -0.32 2.14
C TYR A 346 17.14 -0.42 3.61
N HIS A 347 16.49 0.39 4.44
CA HIS A 347 16.59 0.35 5.89
C HIS A 347 15.22 0.05 6.46
N PHE A 348 15.08 -1.10 7.09
CA PHE A 348 13.83 -1.58 7.66
C PHE A 348 13.75 -1.27 9.14
N PHE A 349 12.65 -0.66 9.55
CA PHE A 349 12.31 -0.39 10.94
C PHE A 349 10.91 -0.95 11.24
N PRO A 350 10.55 -1.17 12.50
CA PRO A 350 9.22 -1.70 12.84
C PRO A 350 8.06 -0.89 12.27
N HIS A 351 8.23 0.43 12.15
CA HIS A 351 7.17 1.35 11.73
C HIS A 351 7.51 2.15 10.47
N PHE A 352 8.69 2.00 9.91
CA PHE A 352 9.15 2.77 8.74
C PHE A 352 9.97 1.89 7.81
N ILE A 353 9.88 2.20 6.52
CA ILE A 353 10.86 1.77 5.52
C ILE A 353 11.51 3.03 4.98
N ILE A 354 12.84 3.10 5.06
CA ILE A 354 13.63 4.19 4.49
C ILE A 354 14.45 3.64 3.32
N VAL A 355 14.36 4.31 2.18
CA VAL A 355 15.20 4.01 1.02
C VAL A 355 16.18 5.16 0.84
N SER A 356 17.46 4.90 1.08
CA SER A 356 18.55 5.89 0.98
C SER A 356 19.40 5.62 -0.25
N ILE A 357 19.29 6.49 -1.25
CA ILE A 357 19.97 6.34 -2.54
C ILE A 357 21.05 7.39 -2.65
N LYS A 358 22.28 6.98 -2.45
CA LYS A 358 23.45 7.86 -2.69
C LYS A 358 23.65 8.07 -4.19
N TYR A 359 23.92 9.31 -4.58
CA TYR A 359 24.46 9.53 -5.89
C TYR A 359 25.98 9.37 -5.83
N ASN A 360 26.51 8.52 -6.67
CA ASN A 360 27.95 8.36 -6.86
C ASN A 360 28.14 7.67 -8.19
N GLU A 361 29.21 7.99 -8.89
CA GLU A 361 29.63 7.32 -10.13
C GLU A 361 29.72 5.78 -9.98
N ASN A 362 29.94 5.28 -8.76
CA ASN A 362 30.11 3.86 -8.43
C ASN A 362 28.81 3.16 -7.95
N ASN A 363 27.71 3.88 -7.68
CA ASN A 363 26.47 3.27 -7.17
C ASN A 363 25.59 2.66 -8.26
N PHE A 364 25.87 2.98 -9.53
CA PHE A 364 25.24 2.28 -10.62
C PHE A 364 25.99 0.96 -10.82
N LYS A 365 25.38 -0.16 -10.50
CA LYS A 365 25.83 -1.46 -11.02
C LYS A 365 25.66 -1.42 -12.53
N TYR A 366 26.65 -0.84 -13.23
CA TYR A 366 26.81 -1.12 -14.63
C TYR A 366 27.20 -2.61 -14.71
N ASN A 367 26.22 -3.47 -14.82
CA ASN A 367 26.45 -4.73 -15.47
C ASN A 367 26.86 -4.39 -16.90
N ASN A 368 28.18 -4.40 -17.18
CA ASN A 368 28.74 -4.40 -18.51
C ASN A 368 28.37 -5.66 -19.31
N GLN A 369 27.38 -6.41 -18.83
CA GLN A 369 26.79 -7.53 -19.55
C GLN A 369 25.39 -7.10 -19.98
N ASN A 370 25.29 -6.63 -21.24
CA ASN A 370 24.07 -6.48 -22.03
C ASN A 370 23.07 -5.36 -21.66
N VAL A 371 23.54 -4.13 -21.46
CA VAL A 371 22.76 -3.00 -21.97
C VAL A 371 23.45 -2.58 -23.28
N ASN A 372 22.93 -3.09 -24.38
CA ASN A 372 23.16 -2.46 -25.69
C ASN A 372 22.57 -1.05 -25.60
N VAL A 373 23.35 -0.08 -25.13
CA VAL A 373 23.14 1.31 -25.48
C VAL A 373 23.36 1.34 -26.99
N ARG A 374 22.27 1.34 -27.74
CA ARG A 374 22.28 1.51 -29.18
C ARG A 374 22.90 2.89 -29.44
N SER A 375 24.20 2.95 -29.55
CA SER A 375 24.91 4.11 -30.09
C SER A 375 24.61 4.17 -31.57
N TYR A 376 23.68 5.00 -31.93
CA TYR A 376 23.44 5.35 -33.33
C TYR A 376 24.49 6.38 -33.73
N SER A 377 25.72 5.92 -34.00
CA SER A 377 26.89 6.77 -34.24
C SER A 377 26.73 7.80 -35.37
N ASN A 378 25.62 7.77 -36.11
CA ASN A 378 25.33 8.63 -37.25
C ASN A 378 24.00 9.37 -37.17
N LEU A 379 23.30 9.37 -36.03
CA LEU A 379 22.02 10.07 -35.88
C LEU A 379 22.16 11.40 -35.13
N THR A 380 21.33 12.35 -35.49
CA THR A 380 21.21 13.61 -34.74
C THR A 380 20.45 13.42 -33.46
N LYS A 381 20.62 14.29 -32.46
CA LYS A 381 19.90 14.25 -31.18
C LYS A 381 18.38 14.20 -31.34
N ILE A 382 17.83 14.85 -32.39
CA ILE A 382 16.38 14.82 -32.67
C ILE A 382 15.97 13.43 -33.16
N GLN A 383 16.80 12.78 -34.00
CA GLN A 383 16.53 11.43 -34.51
C GLN A 383 16.62 10.38 -33.41
N GLU A 384 17.58 10.49 -32.51
CA GLU A 384 17.65 9.64 -31.29
C GLU A 384 16.43 9.86 -30.38
N GLY A 385 16.02 11.11 -30.19
CA GLY A 385 14.82 11.45 -29.43
C GLY A 385 13.53 10.85 -30.05
N ILE A 386 13.41 10.89 -31.37
CA ILE A 386 12.27 10.29 -32.10
C ILE A 386 12.26 8.75 -31.86
N ILE A 387 13.41 8.08 -31.97
CA ILE A 387 13.51 6.64 -31.73
C ILE A 387 13.13 6.30 -30.29
N GLY A 388 13.63 7.05 -29.31
CA GLY A 388 13.27 6.87 -27.90
C GLY A 388 11.78 7.04 -27.64
N LEU A 389 11.14 8.04 -28.25
CA LEU A 389 9.70 8.26 -28.13
C LEU A 389 8.88 7.12 -28.79
N ILE A 390 9.36 6.56 -29.89
CA ILE A 390 8.74 5.41 -30.57
C ILE A 390 8.88 4.13 -29.73
N GLU A 391 10.03 3.90 -29.10
CA GLU A 391 10.23 2.77 -28.20
C GLU A 391 9.34 2.84 -26.95
N ASP A 392 9.12 4.04 -26.44
CA ASP A 392 8.25 4.29 -25.26
C ASP A 392 6.76 4.22 -25.62
N ARG A 393 6.38 4.82 -26.78
CA ARG A 393 4.99 4.90 -27.26
C ARG A 393 4.91 4.61 -28.76
N PRO A 394 4.71 3.35 -29.18
CA PRO A 394 4.64 2.97 -30.59
C PRO A 394 3.54 3.65 -31.41
N ASN A 395 2.51 4.21 -30.75
CA ASN A 395 1.37 4.89 -31.37
C ASN A 395 1.52 6.42 -31.41
N ILE A 396 2.67 6.96 -30.94
CA ILE A 396 2.90 8.42 -30.84
C ILE A 396 2.75 9.10 -32.19
N THR A 397 2.06 10.23 -32.23
CA THR A 397 1.87 11.04 -33.43
C THR A 397 3.05 11.98 -33.71
N GLN A 398 3.21 12.41 -34.96
CA GLN A 398 4.25 13.35 -35.33
C GLN A 398 4.07 14.72 -34.65
N GLU A 399 2.84 15.10 -34.35
CA GLU A 399 2.53 16.33 -33.63
C GLU A 399 2.94 16.26 -32.16
N GLU A 400 2.69 15.13 -31.51
CA GLU A 400 3.15 14.88 -30.14
C GLU A 400 4.67 14.83 -30.05
N MET A 401 5.35 14.16 -31.00
CA MET A 401 6.81 14.16 -31.10
C MET A 401 7.35 15.57 -31.22
N ALA A 402 6.73 16.43 -32.08
CA ALA A 402 7.10 17.81 -32.26
C ALA A 402 7.02 18.61 -30.97
N LYS A 403 5.91 18.44 -30.23
CA LYS A 403 5.67 19.11 -28.95
C LYS A 403 6.68 18.66 -27.88
N LEU A 404 6.95 17.36 -27.78
CA LEU A 404 7.84 16.79 -26.77
C LEU A 404 9.33 17.12 -27.03
N LEU A 405 9.74 17.19 -28.31
CA LEU A 405 11.12 17.52 -28.70
C LEU A 405 11.35 19.02 -28.92
N GLY A 406 10.34 19.86 -28.75
CA GLY A 406 10.47 21.31 -28.88
C GLY A 406 10.80 21.77 -30.31
N VAL A 407 10.35 21.05 -31.34
CA VAL A 407 10.61 21.33 -32.75
C VAL A 407 9.32 21.42 -33.57
N THR A 408 9.39 21.87 -34.84
CA THR A 408 8.21 21.92 -35.69
C THR A 408 7.82 20.54 -36.23
N SER A 409 6.52 20.33 -36.51
CA SER A 409 6.03 19.09 -37.14
C SER A 409 6.69 18.83 -38.51
N ARG A 410 7.10 19.89 -39.21
CA ARG A 410 7.87 19.79 -40.47
C ARG A 410 9.26 19.18 -40.22
N THR A 411 9.93 19.60 -39.16
CA THR A 411 11.24 19.05 -38.72
C THR A 411 11.12 17.57 -38.39
N ILE A 412 10.12 17.19 -37.59
CA ILE A 412 9.84 15.78 -37.25
C ILE A 412 9.60 14.95 -38.50
N ARG A 413 8.79 15.43 -39.45
CA ARG A 413 8.50 14.72 -40.69
C ARG A 413 9.77 14.44 -41.50
N ASN A 414 10.68 15.41 -41.61
CA ASN A 414 11.93 15.24 -42.31
C ASN A 414 12.85 14.20 -41.65
N HIS A 415 12.93 14.22 -40.31
CA HIS A 415 13.73 13.24 -39.56
C HIS A 415 13.10 11.84 -39.58
N ILE A 416 11.79 11.71 -39.51
CA ILE A 416 11.10 10.43 -39.68
C ILE A 416 11.33 9.86 -41.06
N LYS A 417 11.26 10.69 -42.11
CA LYS A 417 11.60 10.25 -43.48
C LYS A 417 13.00 9.67 -43.56
N TYR A 418 14.00 10.40 -43.03
CA TYR A 418 15.37 9.93 -42.97
C TYR A 418 15.50 8.59 -42.21
N LEU A 419 14.82 8.46 -41.07
CA LEU A 419 14.83 7.22 -40.26
C LEU A 419 14.21 6.05 -40.98
N ILE A 420 13.15 6.26 -41.77
CA ILE A 420 12.53 5.25 -42.62
C ILE A 420 13.44 4.87 -43.77
N ASP A 421 13.95 5.85 -44.52
CA ASP A 421 14.78 5.65 -45.70
C ASP A 421 16.10 4.90 -45.38
N ASN A 422 16.56 5.03 -44.13
CA ASN A 422 17.75 4.32 -43.61
C ASN A 422 17.40 3.08 -42.76
N GLU A 423 16.15 2.63 -42.76
CA GLU A 423 15.67 1.41 -42.11
C GLU A 423 15.86 1.42 -40.57
N TYR A 424 15.85 2.57 -39.91
CA TYR A 424 15.86 2.66 -38.44
C TYR A 424 14.47 2.41 -37.83
N ILE A 425 13.41 2.85 -38.48
CA ILE A 425 12.04 2.67 -38.07
C ILE A 425 11.17 2.27 -39.24
N ILE A 426 10.09 1.54 -38.96
CA ILE A 426 9.02 1.25 -39.91
C ILE A 426 7.67 1.59 -39.29
N ARG A 427 6.68 1.87 -40.14
CA ARG A 427 5.30 2.02 -39.71
C ARG A 427 4.50 0.80 -40.15
N ILE A 428 3.85 0.14 -39.21
CA ILE A 428 3.00 -1.04 -39.44
C ILE A 428 1.54 -0.63 -39.29
N GLY A 429 0.72 -0.83 -40.32
CA GLY A 429 -0.71 -0.52 -40.34
C GLY A 429 -1.07 0.75 -41.12
N ALA A 430 -2.35 1.16 -41.08
CA ALA A 430 -2.88 2.31 -41.82
C ALA A 430 -2.48 3.64 -41.19
N ASP A 431 -2.52 4.75 -41.99
CA ASP A 431 -2.08 6.08 -41.58
C ASP A 431 -2.74 6.62 -40.28
N LYS A 432 -3.99 6.23 -39.99
CA LYS A 432 -4.71 6.68 -38.77
C LYS A 432 -4.47 5.83 -37.53
N ASN A 433 -4.19 4.52 -37.69
CA ASN A 433 -4.05 3.56 -36.57
C ASN A 433 -2.76 2.73 -36.65
N GLY A 434 -1.78 3.14 -37.44
CA GLY A 434 -0.51 2.43 -37.58
C GLY A 434 0.39 2.65 -36.37
N LYS A 435 1.21 1.62 -36.09
CA LYS A 435 2.22 1.63 -35.02
C LYS A 435 3.62 1.79 -35.62
N TRP A 436 4.45 2.54 -34.93
CA TRP A 436 5.87 2.64 -35.21
C TRP A 436 6.63 1.44 -34.63
N THR A 437 7.62 0.96 -35.31
CA THR A 437 8.50 -0.11 -34.81
C THR A 437 9.94 0.21 -35.20
N VAL A 438 10.85 0.10 -34.23
CA VAL A 438 12.30 0.29 -34.46
C VAL A 438 12.87 -1.01 -35.06
N THR A 439 13.57 -0.91 -36.20
CA THR A 439 14.05 -2.03 -36.98
C THR A 439 15.57 -2.24 -36.91
N LYS A 440 16.37 -1.19 -36.90
CA LYS A 440 17.83 -1.29 -36.78
C LYS A 440 18.27 -1.38 -35.32
N GLY A 441 19.03 -2.44 -35.02
CA GLY A 441 19.58 -2.76 -33.69
C GLY A 441 19.24 -4.17 -33.20
N VAL A 442 18.58 -4.97 -34.03
CA VAL A 442 18.52 -6.42 -33.85
C VAL A 442 19.60 -7.03 -34.73
N GLU A 443 20.86 -7.08 -34.25
CA GLU A 443 21.83 -7.97 -34.87
C GLU A 443 21.34 -9.40 -34.70
N LYS A 444 21.03 -10.04 -35.82
CA LYS A 444 20.80 -11.47 -35.89
C LYS A 444 22.06 -12.17 -35.37
N TRP A 445 21.92 -12.88 -34.27
CA TRP A 445 22.86 -13.92 -33.92
C TRP A 445 22.84 -14.96 -35.06
N LYS A 446 23.86 -14.93 -35.89
CA LYS A 446 24.23 -16.08 -36.71
C LYS A 446 25.25 -16.89 -35.93
N ARG A 447 24.81 -18.08 -35.50
CA ARG A 447 25.53 -19.34 -35.16
C ARG A 447 26.56 -19.28 -34.06
#